data_836031f964a2f759b220cf9387ab6543
#
_entry.id   836031f964a2f759b220cf9387ab6543
#
_cell.length_a   1.000
_cell.length_b   1.000
_cell.length_c   1.000
_cell.angle_alpha   90.00
_cell.angle_beta   90.00
_cell.angle_gamma   90.00
#
_symmetry.space_group_name_H-M   'P 1'
#
loop_
_entity.id
_entity.type
_entity.pdbx_description
1 polymer ?
#
loop_
_entity_poly.entity_id
_entity_poly.type
_entity_poly.pdbx_seq_one_letter_code
_entity_poly.pdbx_strand_id
1 'polypeptide(L)'
;MMILDEPTVGLDPEERVKFRNLFSEMAQNKIVLLSTHIVEDVQSICNRVLVLDHGRILFDGLPAELISQAMEHVGVYVSQIGDAAPEGCQVVSKVNTARGIQCRIVADELPAYAEKAEPTLEDAYLYCIGKGGGAA
;
A
#
# COMPACT_ATOMS: atom_id res chain seq x y z
N MET A 1 -20.86 7.55 -15.83
CA MET A 1 -19.54 7.47 -15.17
C MET A 1 -19.46 8.54 -14.09
N MET A 2 -18.92 8.19 -12.93
CA MET A 2 -18.75 9.11 -11.82
C MET A 2 -17.26 9.26 -11.54
N ILE A 3 -16.79 10.47 -11.26
CA ILE A 3 -15.39 10.75 -10.96
C ILE A 3 -15.32 11.40 -9.58
N LEU A 4 -14.55 10.80 -8.68
CA LEU A 4 -14.35 11.29 -7.32
C LEU A 4 -12.86 11.49 -7.06
N ASP A 5 -12.50 12.65 -6.50
CA ASP A 5 -11.12 12.99 -6.17
C ASP A 5 -10.97 13.11 -4.66
N GLU A 6 -10.16 12.22 -4.07
CA GLU A 6 -9.88 12.20 -2.64
C GLU A 6 -11.15 12.30 -1.77
N PRO A 7 -12.16 11.42 -1.99
CA PRO A 7 -13.48 11.64 -1.39
C PRO A 7 -13.54 11.45 0.12
N THR A 8 -12.57 10.75 0.73
CA THR A 8 -12.60 10.49 2.18
C THR A 8 -11.67 11.38 2.97
N VAL A 9 -10.97 12.31 2.33
CA VAL A 9 -10.09 13.25 3.01
C VAL A 9 -10.92 14.14 3.93
N GLY A 10 -10.49 14.25 5.18
CA GLY A 10 -11.18 15.06 6.17
C GLY A 10 -12.28 14.34 6.95
N LEU A 11 -12.60 13.11 6.59
CA LEU A 11 -13.57 12.31 7.33
C LEU A 11 -12.90 11.59 8.51
N ASP A 12 -13.63 11.44 9.62
CA ASP A 12 -13.15 10.63 10.71
C ASP A 12 -13.28 9.13 10.38
N PRO A 13 -12.68 8.23 11.18
CA PRO A 13 -12.72 6.79 10.85
C PRO A 13 -14.14 6.22 10.71
N GLU A 14 -15.08 6.67 11.54
CA GLU A 14 -16.45 6.19 11.48
C GLU A 14 -17.14 6.66 10.19
N GLU A 15 -16.94 7.92 9.83
CA GLU A 15 -17.50 8.49 8.59
C GLU A 15 -16.90 7.81 7.37
N ARG A 16 -15.62 7.44 7.41
CA ARG A 16 -14.98 6.71 6.31
C ARG A 16 -15.62 5.35 6.07
N VAL A 17 -15.92 4.62 7.14
CA VAL A 17 -16.57 3.32 7.03
C VAL A 17 -17.94 3.47 6.38
N LYS A 18 -18.71 4.46 6.84
CA LYS A 18 -20.03 4.74 6.27
C LYS A 18 -19.95 5.09 4.79
N PHE A 19 -18.99 5.93 4.43
CA PHE A 19 -18.78 6.32 3.04
C PHE A 19 -18.42 5.11 2.17
N ARG A 20 -17.51 4.26 2.64
CA ARG A 20 -17.10 3.08 1.88
C ARG A 20 -18.28 2.15 1.61
N ASN A 21 -19.11 1.93 2.63
CA ASN A 21 -20.28 1.07 2.47
C ASN A 21 -21.29 1.67 1.48
N LEU A 22 -21.57 2.96 1.62
CA LEU A 22 -22.47 3.65 0.71
C LEU A 22 -21.93 3.64 -0.73
N PHE A 23 -20.64 3.90 -0.88
CA PHE A 23 -19.99 3.93 -2.18
C PHE A 23 -20.06 2.57 -2.88
N SER A 24 -19.80 1.50 -2.13
CA SER A 24 -19.84 0.14 -2.68
C SER A 24 -21.24 -0.19 -3.24
N GLU A 25 -22.28 0.27 -2.55
CA GLU A 25 -23.66 0.08 -3.02
C GLU A 25 -23.94 0.92 -4.26
N MET A 26 -23.50 2.18 -4.25
CA MET A 26 -23.74 3.10 -5.36
C MET A 26 -22.98 2.73 -6.62
N ALA A 27 -21.83 2.10 -6.47
CA ALA A 27 -20.95 1.77 -7.58
C ALA A 27 -21.38 0.52 -8.34
N GLN A 28 -22.37 -0.22 -7.84
CA GLN A 28 -22.88 -1.39 -8.54
C GLN A 28 -23.47 -0.98 -9.88
N ASN A 29 -23.05 -1.68 -10.94
CA ASN A 29 -23.52 -1.44 -12.30
C ASN A 29 -23.16 -0.06 -12.87
N LYS A 30 -22.17 0.62 -12.28
CA LYS A 30 -21.70 1.93 -12.76
C LYS A 30 -20.18 1.92 -12.87
N ILE A 31 -19.67 2.77 -13.76
CA ILE A 31 -18.22 3.00 -13.85
C ILE A 31 -17.91 4.19 -12.95
N VAL A 32 -17.05 3.97 -11.97
CA VAL A 32 -16.61 5.02 -11.03
C VAL A 32 -15.09 5.08 -11.04
N LEU A 33 -14.56 6.28 -11.28
CA LEU A 33 -13.13 6.55 -11.20
C LEU A 33 -12.87 7.30 -9.91
N LEU A 34 -12.01 6.71 -9.07
CA LEU A 34 -11.68 7.25 -7.77
C LEU A 34 -10.18 7.54 -7.71
N SER A 35 -9.79 8.79 -7.42
CA SER A 35 -8.40 9.09 -7.14
C SER A 35 -8.21 9.23 -5.63
N THR A 36 -7.17 8.58 -5.11
CA THR A 36 -6.85 8.64 -3.68
C THR A 36 -5.42 8.17 -3.43
N HIS A 37 -4.82 8.69 -2.35
CA HIS A 37 -3.58 8.16 -1.82
C HIS A 37 -3.82 7.28 -0.59
N ILE A 38 -5.07 7.07 -0.22
CA ILE A 38 -5.46 6.25 0.94
C ILE A 38 -5.66 4.81 0.49
N VAL A 39 -4.67 3.97 0.76
CA VAL A 39 -4.66 2.58 0.29
C VAL A 39 -5.84 1.78 0.83
N GLU A 40 -6.27 2.06 2.06
CA GLU A 40 -7.43 1.38 2.64
C GLU A 40 -8.71 1.58 1.83
N ASP A 41 -8.90 2.77 1.26
CA ASP A 41 -10.06 3.05 0.41
C ASP A 41 -10.01 2.21 -0.86
N VAL A 42 -8.82 2.11 -1.47
CA VAL A 42 -8.65 1.28 -2.67
C VAL A 42 -8.99 -0.18 -2.36
N GLN A 43 -8.46 -0.69 -1.27
CA GLN A 43 -8.66 -2.09 -0.88
C GLN A 43 -10.13 -2.41 -0.61
N SER A 44 -10.85 -1.45 -0.03
CA SER A 44 -12.25 -1.66 0.37
C SER A 44 -13.25 -1.45 -0.77
N ILE A 45 -12.94 -0.58 -1.72
CA ILE A 45 -13.91 -0.09 -2.69
C ILE A 45 -13.60 -0.54 -4.11
N CYS A 46 -12.33 -0.56 -4.48
CA CYS A 46 -11.92 -0.67 -5.88
C CYS A 46 -11.74 -2.12 -6.32
N ASN A 47 -12.18 -2.41 -7.54
CA ASN A 47 -11.94 -3.71 -8.19
C ASN A 47 -10.85 -3.64 -9.25
N ARG A 48 -10.32 -2.45 -9.53
CA ARG A 48 -9.20 -2.26 -10.45
C ARG A 48 -8.36 -1.09 -9.96
N VAL A 49 -7.06 -1.18 -10.11
CA VAL A 49 -6.12 -0.19 -9.58
C VAL A 49 -5.18 0.28 -10.68
N LEU A 50 -4.99 1.59 -10.74
CA LEU A 50 -3.93 2.21 -11.52
C LEU A 50 -2.99 2.88 -10.54
N VAL A 51 -1.70 2.54 -10.59
CA VAL A 51 -0.69 3.21 -9.78
C VAL A 51 0.02 4.24 -10.64
N LEU A 52 -0.05 5.49 -10.22
CA LEU A 52 0.54 6.61 -10.94
C LEU A 52 1.70 7.20 -10.13
N ASP A 53 2.81 7.48 -10.80
CA ASP A 53 3.95 8.12 -10.19
C ASP A 53 4.70 8.94 -11.23
N HIS A 54 4.92 10.22 -10.94
CA HIS A 54 5.63 11.14 -11.81
C HIS A 54 5.13 11.12 -13.27
N GLY A 55 3.82 11.11 -13.44
CA GLY A 55 3.20 11.13 -14.77
C GLY A 55 3.22 9.81 -15.51
N ARG A 56 3.64 8.74 -14.86
CA ARG A 56 3.68 7.41 -15.45
C ARG A 56 2.69 6.48 -14.80
N ILE A 57 2.13 5.56 -15.57
CA ILE A 57 1.34 4.47 -15.04
C ILE A 57 2.31 3.31 -14.75
N LEU A 58 2.52 3.01 -13.47
CA LEU A 58 3.42 1.93 -13.07
C LEU A 58 2.72 0.58 -13.02
N PHE A 59 1.42 0.58 -12.82
CA PHE A 59 0.63 -0.64 -12.73
C PHE A 59 -0.80 -0.36 -13.14
N ASP A 60 -1.42 -1.33 -13.82
CA ASP A 60 -2.83 -1.32 -14.22
C ASP A 60 -3.34 -2.75 -14.13
N GLY A 61 -4.24 -3.02 -13.19
CA GLY A 61 -4.77 -4.36 -13.01
C GLY A 61 -5.58 -4.51 -11.74
N LEU A 62 -5.75 -5.74 -11.31
CA LEU A 62 -6.50 -6.06 -10.10
C LEU A 62 -5.62 -5.82 -8.86
N PRO A 63 -6.23 -5.43 -7.73
CA PRO A 63 -5.47 -5.30 -6.47
C PRO A 63 -4.70 -6.57 -6.10
N ALA A 64 -5.28 -7.74 -6.32
CA ALA A 64 -4.62 -9.01 -6.03
C ALA A 64 -3.37 -9.23 -6.89
N GLU A 65 -3.38 -8.76 -8.12
CA GLU A 65 -2.22 -8.85 -9.00
C GLU A 65 -1.09 -7.95 -8.50
N LEU A 66 -1.44 -6.75 -8.03
CA LEU A 66 -0.44 -5.84 -7.46
C LEU A 66 0.18 -6.46 -6.21
N ILE A 67 -0.64 -7.02 -5.33
CA ILE A 67 -0.16 -7.70 -4.12
C ILE A 67 0.77 -8.85 -4.47
N SER A 68 0.46 -9.62 -5.51
CA SER A 68 1.28 -10.75 -5.91
C SER A 68 2.68 -10.34 -6.38
N GLN A 69 2.84 -9.14 -6.90
CA GLN A 69 4.15 -8.62 -7.31
C GLN A 69 5.08 -8.39 -6.12
N ALA A 70 4.53 -8.17 -4.94
CA ALA A 70 5.29 -7.96 -3.71
C ALA A 70 5.57 -9.25 -2.94
N MET A 71 5.10 -10.40 -3.41
CA MET A 71 5.36 -11.69 -2.77
C MET A 71 6.87 -11.92 -2.67
N GLU A 72 7.31 -12.32 -1.47
CA GLU A 72 8.70 -12.56 -1.13
C GLU A 72 9.57 -11.28 -1.04
N HIS A 73 8.96 -10.11 -1.20
CA HIS A 73 9.65 -8.83 -1.10
C HIS A 73 9.29 -8.03 0.13
N VAL A 74 8.50 -8.60 1.05
CA VAL A 74 8.08 -7.96 2.29
C VAL A 74 8.64 -8.75 3.46
N GLY A 75 9.25 -8.05 4.39
CA GLY A 75 9.81 -8.68 5.58
C GLY A 75 9.62 -7.85 6.83
N VAL A 76 9.73 -8.50 7.97
CA VAL A 76 9.68 -7.85 9.27
C VAL A 76 10.91 -8.25 10.09
N TYR A 77 11.41 -7.32 10.88
CA TYR A 77 12.50 -7.58 11.80
C TYR A 77 12.38 -6.65 13.01
N VAL A 78 13.09 -6.98 14.08
CA VAL A 78 13.11 -6.14 15.28
C VAL A 78 14.44 -5.42 15.34
N SER A 79 14.37 -4.08 15.43
CA SER A 79 15.56 -3.25 15.60
C SER A 79 15.59 -2.62 16.99
N GLN A 80 16.75 -2.15 17.39
CA GLN A 80 16.89 -1.38 18.61
C GLN A 80 16.87 0.12 18.29
N ILE A 81 16.65 0.94 19.29
CA ILE A 81 16.65 2.39 19.14
C ILE A 81 18.02 2.83 18.61
N GLY A 82 18.00 3.59 17.53
CA GLY A 82 19.22 4.12 16.92
C GLY A 82 19.79 3.30 15.78
N ASP A 83 19.24 2.09 15.53
CA ASP A 83 19.66 1.29 14.40
C ASP A 83 19.21 1.92 13.08
N ALA A 84 20.11 1.90 12.09
CA ALA A 84 19.79 2.39 10.77
C ALA A 84 18.97 1.36 9.99
N ALA A 85 18.13 1.84 9.07
CA ALA A 85 17.41 0.94 8.16
C ALA A 85 18.41 0.25 7.20
N PRO A 86 18.17 -1.01 6.80
CA PRO A 86 19.04 -1.69 5.84
C PRO A 86 19.06 -0.95 4.50
N GLU A 87 20.21 -0.98 3.85
CA GLU A 87 20.34 -0.38 2.51
C GLU A 87 19.47 -1.12 1.50
N GLY A 88 18.90 -0.36 0.58
CA GLY A 88 18.06 -0.92 -0.47
C GLY A 88 16.67 -1.31 -0.03
N CYS A 89 16.31 -1.05 1.22
CA CYS A 89 15.03 -1.38 1.78
C CYS A 89 14.22 -0.11 2.04
N GLN A 90 12.91 -0.19 1.79
CA GLN A 90 12.00 0.89 2.12
C GLN A 90 11.19 0.48 3.34
N VAL A 91 11.16 1.35 4.35
CA VAL A 91 10.42 1.08 5.57
C VAL A 91 8.94 1.40 5.36
N VAL A 92 8.08 0.40 5.59
CA VAL A 92 6.64 0.56 5.49
C VAL A 92 6.07 1.08 6.81
N SER A 93 6.50 0.48 7.92
CA SER A 93 6.00 0.87 9.25
C SER A 93 7.01 0.50 10.33
N LYS A 94 6.88 1.19 11.46
CA LYS A 94 7.65 0.90 12.67
C LYS A 94 6.69 0.87 13.84
N VAL A 95 6.73 -0.19 14.63
CA VAL A 95 5.84 -0.36 15.79
C VAL A 95 6.69 -0.68 17.02
N ASN A 96 6.47 0.05 18.09
CA ASN A 96 7.15 -0.22 19.36
C ASN A 96 6.58 -1.50 19.98
N THR A 97 7.46 -2.40 20.34
CA THR A 97 7.10 -3.64 21.01
C THR A 97 7.96 -3.83 22.26
N ALA A 98 7.61 -4.81 23.07
CA ALA A 98 8.40 -5.13 24.26
C ALA A 98 9.82 -5.60 23.93
N ARG A 99 10.05 -6.08 22.72
CA ARG A 99 11.36 -6.58 22.26
C ARG A 99 12.20 -5.51 21.58
N GLY A 100 11.61 -4.38 21.24
CA GLY A 100 12.24 -3.31 20.49
C GLY A 100 11.29 -2.78 19.43
N ILE A 101 11.85 -2.18 18.38
CA ILE A 101 11.04 -1.61 17.30
C ILE A 101 10.87 -2.65 16.20
N GLN A 102 9.62 -3.08 15.98
CA GLN A 102 9.31 -3.98 14.87
C GLN A 102 9.19 -3.17 13.59
N CYS A 103 10.06 -3.45 12.63
CA CYS A 103 10.10 -2.77 11.36
C CYS A 103 9.55 -3.67 10.27
N ARG A 104 8.69 -3.10 9.42
CA ARG A 104 8.19 -3.77 8.22
C ARG A 104 8.82 -3.08 7.02
N ILE A 105 9.42 -3.87 6.14
CA ILE A 105 10.17 -3.33 5.00
C ILE A 105 9.77 -4.03 3.71
N VAL A 106 9.99 -3.33 2.60
CA VAL A 106 9.90 -3.91 1.25
C VAL A 106 11.25 -3.70 0.56
N ALA A 107 11.70 -4.71 -0.21
CA ALA A 107 12.96 -4.65 -0.92
C ALA A 107 13.01 -5.71 -2.02
N ASP A 108 13.86 -5.50 -3.02
CA ASP A 108 14.12 -6.53 -4.03
C ASP A 108 14.76 -7.76 -3.40
N GLU A 109 15.72 -7.54 -2.50
CA GLU A 109 16.35 -8.59 -1.71
C GLU A 109 16.21 -8.24 -0.23
N LEU A 110 15.54 -9.10 0.52
CA LEU A 110 15.36 -8.91 1.94
C LEU A 110 16.64 -9.32 2.69
N PRO A 111 16.97 -8.59 3.79
CA PRO A 111 18.07 -9.03 4.65
C PRO A 111 17.81 -10.43 5.20
N ALA A 112 18.89 -11.17 5.44
CA ALA A 112 18.77 -12.53 5.94
C ALA A 112 18.09 -12.62 7.31
N TYR A 113 18.19 -11.56 8.11
CA TYR A 113 17.56 -11.54 9.44
C TYR A 113 16.08 -11.14 9.41
N ALA A 114 15.56 -10.70 8.28
CA ALA A 114 14.14 -10.36 8.17
C ALA A 114 13.31 -11.61 7.88
N GLU A 115 12.19 -11.74 8.58
CA GLU A 115 11.23 -12.80 8.31
C GLU A 115 10.29 -12.37 7.21
N LYS A 116 10.07 -13.23 6.23
CA LYS A 116 9.14 -12.93 5.15
C LYS A 116 7.72 -12.81 5.69
N ALA A 117 7.00 -11.81 5.22
CA ALA A 117 5.62 -11.57 5.60
C ALA A 117 4.74 -11.56 4.36
N GLU A 118 3.45 -11.86 4.55
CA GLU A 118 2.50 -11.74 3.45
C GLU A 118 2.30 -10.27 3.11
N PRO A 119 2.37 -9.90 1.82
CA PRO A 119 2.21 -8.51 1.44
C PRO A 119 0.76 -8.02 1.60
N THR A 120 0.65 -6.77 2.03
CA THR A 120 -0.61 -6.05 1.97
C THR A 120 -0.64 -5.18 0.71
N LEU A 121 -1.77 -4.57 0.42
CA LEU A 121 -1.85 -3.64 -0.71
C LEU A 121 -0.94 -2.44 -0.51
N GLU A 122 -0.79 -1.95 0.72
CA GLU A 122 0.13 -0.86 1.03
C GLU A 122 1.58 -1.26 0.74
N ASP A 123 1.98 -2.45 1.16
CA ASP A 123 3.32 -2.98 0.87
C ASP A 123 3.57 -3.04 -0.64
N ALA A 124 2.59 -3.56 -1.37
CA ALA A 124 2.69 -3.70 -2.82
C ALA A 124 2.79 -2.34 -3.52
N TYR A 125 2.03 -1.38 -3.05
CA TYR A 125 2.08 -0.02 -3.57
C TYR A 125 3.45 0.59 -3.37
N LEU A 126 3.99 0.51 -2.16
CA LEU A 126 5.32 1.06 -1.86
C LEU A 126 6.42 0.35 -2.64
N TYR A 127 6.33 -0.96 -2.77
CA TYR A 127 7.28 -1.72 -3.57
C TYR A 127 7.23 -1.30 -5.04
N CYS A 128 6.04 -1.13 -5.57
CA CYS A 128 5.83 -0.71 -6.96
C CYS A 128 6.43 0.68 -7.23
N ILE A 129 6.18 1.64 -6.34
CA ILE A 129 6.71 3.00 -6.46
C ILE A 129 8.24 3.00 -6.35
N GLY A 130 8.77 2.29 -5.38
CA GLY A 130 10.21 2.24 -5.14
C GLY A 130 10.95 1.64 -6.31
N LYS A 131 10.41 0.59 -6.90
CA LYS A 131 10.99 -0.06 -8.08
C LYS A 131 10.91 0.83 -9.31
N GLY A 132 9.74 1.47 -9.53
CA GLY A 132 9.57 2.38 -10.65
C GLY A 132 10.43 3.61 -10.54
N GLY A 133 10.54 4.20 -9.34
CA GLY A 133 11.38 5.36 -9.10
C GLY A 133 12.86 5.03 -9.15
N GLY A 134 13.24 3.84 -8.68
CA GLY A 134 14.62 3.39 -8.69
C GLY A 134 15.14 3.00 -10.06
N ALA A 135 14.25 2.75 -10.99
CA ALA A 135 14.62 2.39 -12.36
C ALA A 135 14.99 3.58 -13.24
N ALA A 136 14.83 4.77 -12.70
CA ALA A 136 15.11 6.01 -13.44
C ALA A 136 16.60 6.22 -13.63
#